data_f5d4bb160a5d270fb41810cd0a9982aa
#
_entry.id   f5d4bb160a5d270fb41810cd0a9982aa
#
_cell.length_a   1.000
_cell.length_b   1.000
_cell.length_c   1.000
_cell.angle_alpha   90.00
_cell.angle_beta   90.00
_cell.angle_gamma   90.00
#
_symmetry.space_group_name_H-M   'P 1'
#
loop_
_entity.id
_entity.type
_entity.pdbx_description
1 polymer ?
#
loop_
_entity_poly.entity_id
_entity_poly.type
_entity_poly.pdbx_seq_one_letter_code
_entity_poly.pdbx_strand_id
1 'polypeptide(L)'
;VHLHQDEVTTDLLLDTVSADRVSLDRMSIDGALTVRSCHIDELVVDHVEADALLVVNSRIGRLTIRNASMGCEVTIIDSALDFLALHSCGQTRLERLRVEELVQINALRGSIRISNTRVSSLAVRSQATGGRLGRPRVVVRGLRAREDITFDDLWLSAIEIDDVETPELTLQRVRLDEPLRANELRCSETVRVNGLVIPAEDSTISNSTVRGPVEVRNLGLCGSSDSNRTDATARLALHNTTVMSLISSSEASSVISLHGSSVTGTLGLPSGSSRYSLDSSSSVGDMDLAGEVFRNGTQILSFLERSFTEVTAAALESVRSALARRNRNREVDELYYLARQREAAALPPLRRTIGLGILGGVLGWGVRARNPARVLAVGVVLTGVMLHLAGAVREPGRDLTDLTVAGKSFVLALALWLNVGTGMPSELKTAEWSALAVSFTAAGMLFTTLIVGIVIRKLVR
;
A
#
# COMPACT_ATOMS: atom_id res chain seq x y z
N VAL A 1 53.87 3.68 -10.03
CA VAL A 1 54.49 4.12 -8.74
C VAL A 1 53.99 3.15 -7.67
N HIS A 2 54.92 2.63 -6.84
CA HIS A 2 54.57 1.76 -5.72
C HIS A 2 55.30 2.24 -4.47
N LEU A 3 54.56 2.60 -3.42
CA LEU A 3 55.04 2.99 -2.11
C LEU A 3 54.58 1.93 -1.10
N HIS A 4 55.48 1.42 -0.29
CA HIS A 4 55.19 0.30 0.60
C HIS A 4 55.94 0.44 1.93
N GLN A 5 55.24 0.28 3.05
CA GLN A 5 55.78 0.32 4.43
C GLN A 5 56.54 1.60 4.79
N ASP A 6 56.09 2.74 4.28
CA ASP A 6 56.71 4.03 4.57
C ASP A 6 55.97 4.76 5.69
N GLU A 7 56.73 5.39 6.60
CA GLU A 7 56.22 6.43 7.51
C GLU A 7 56.38 7.79 6.85
N VAL A 8 55.30 8.53 6.79
CA VAL A 8 55.26 9.90 6.30
C VAL A 8 54.85 10.82 7.45
N THR A 9 55.73 11.62 7.92
CA THR A 9 55.55 12.51 9.10
C THR A 9 54.78 13.78 8.81
N THR A 10 54.21 13.91 7.62
CA THR A 10 53.42 15.03 7.16
C THR A 10 52.38 14.56 6.15
N ASP A 11 51.60 15.47 5.61
CA ASP A 11 50.70 15.17 4.53
C ASP A 11 51.40 14.57 3.30
N LEU A 12 50.78 13.56 2.68
CA LEU A 12 51.24 13.03 1.41
C LEU A 12 50.34 13.58 0.28
N LEU A 13 50.96 14.34 -0.62
CA LEU A 13 50.26 14.97 -1.75
C LEU A 13 50.69 14.34 -3.08
N LEU A 14 49.74 13.76 -3.80
CA LEU A 14 49.86 13.43 -5.21
C LEU A 14 49.13 14.53 -6.00
N ASP A 15 49.85 15.44 -6.62
CA ASP A 15 49.27 16.54 -7.38
C ASP A 15 49.68 16.47 -8.87
N THR A 16 48.69 16.55 -9.75
CA THR A 16 48.91 16.54 -11.21
C THR A 16 49.73 15.33 -11.71
N VAL A 17 49.56 14.17 -11.07
CA VAL A 17 50.22 12.93 -11.44
C VAL A 17 49.49 12.28 -12.61
N SER A 18 50.27 11.87 -13.64
CA SER A 18 49.76 10.99 -14.70
C SER A 18 50.50 9.65 -14.64
N ALA A 19 49.76 8.57 -14.42
CA ALA A 19 50.36 7.24 -14.24
C ALA A 19 49.32 6.13 -14.57
N ASP A 20 49.84 5.01 -15.14
CA ASP A 20 48.99 3.83 -15.37
C ASP A 20 48.58 3.21 -14.02
N ARG A 21 49.49 3.13 -13.06
CA ARG A 21 49.22 2.54 -11.76
C ARG A 21 49.96 3.23 -10.62
N VAL A 22 49.20 3.50 -9.54
CA VAL A 22 49.72 3.97 -8.26
C VAL A 22 49.22 3.01 -7.18
N SER A 23 50.15 2.48 -6.37
CA SER A 23 49.81 1.61 -5.25
C SER A 23 50.47 2.13 -3.97
N LEU A 24 49.65 2.34 -2.95
CA LEU A 24 50.04 2.75 -1.61
C LEU A 24 49.61 1.62 -0.67
N ASP A 25 50.59 0.92 -0.11
CA ASP A 25 50.35 -0.24 0.74
C ASP A 25 51.06 -0.12 2.07
N ARG A 26 50.35 -0.34 3.18
CA ARG A 26 50.85 -0.34 4.56
C ARG A 26 51.61 0.95 4.95
N MET A 27 50.99 2.07 4.64
CA MET A 27 51.57 3.37 4.94
C MET A 27 50.99 3.96 6.21
N SER A 28 51.83 4.63 7.01
CA SER A 28 51.43 5.49 8.12
C SER A 28 51.75 6.93 7.77
N ILE A 29 50.72 7.78 7.78
CA ILE A 29 50.78 9.18 7.38
C ILE A 29 50.25 10.04 8.54
N ASP A 30 51.12 10.88 9.13
CA ASP A 30 50.76 11.80 10.22
C ASP A 30 49.90 12.98 9.75
N GLY A 31 48.90 12.75 8.91
CA GLY A 31 48.05 13.78 8.34
C GLY A 31 47.16 13.23 7.23
N ALA A 32 47.00 13.99 6.16
CA ALA A 32 46.13 13.63 5.05
C ALA A 32 46.89 13.04 3.85
N LEU A 33 46.30 12.02 3.24
CA LEU A 33 46.66 11.58 1.89
C LEU A 33 45.74 12.33 0.89
N THR A 34 46.35 13.19 0.08
CA THR A 34 45.60 13.97 -0.92
C THR A 34 46.03 13.58 -2.33
N VAL A 35 45.04 13.25 -3.16
CA VAL A 35 45.20 12.99 -4.61
C VAL A 35 44.42 14.08 -5.35
N ARG A 36 45.10 14.99 -6.04
CA ARG A 36 44.49 16.17 -6.67
C ARG A 36 44.89 16.29 -8.13
N SER A 37 43.90 16.58 -8.97
CA SER A 37 44.12 16.85 -10.41
C SER A 37 44.93 15.77 -11.15
N CYS A 38 44.80 14.52 -10.71
CA CYS A 38 45.53 13.39 -11.23
C CYS A 38 44.79 12.69 -12.38
N HIS A 39 45.58 12.04 -13.25
CA HIS A 39 45.08 11.10 -14.25
C HIS A 39 45.76 9.73 -14.04
N ILE A 40 45.01 8.78 -13.47
CA ILE A 40 45.56 7.50 -13.03
C ILE A 40 44.65 6.39 -13.51
N ASP A 41 45.14 5.37 -14.22
CA ASP A 41 44.32 4.26 -14.67
C ASP A 41 43.93 3.37 -13.49
N GLU A 42 44.85 3.08 -12.57
CA GLU A 42 44.56 2.28 -11.39
C GLU A 42 45.24 2.88 -10.13
N LEU A 43 44.41 3.27 -9.15
CA LEU A 43 44.86 3.69 -7.82
C LEU A 43 44.43 2.69 -6.76
N VAL A 44 45.35 2.07 -6.10
CA VAL A 44 45.12 1.14 -4.98
C VAL A 44 45.69 1.73 -3.70
N VAL A 45 44.84 1.86 -2.69
CA VAL A 45 45.19 2.30 -1.34
C VAL A 45 44.80 1.18 -0.39
N ASP A 46 45.81 0.52 0.23
CA ASP A 46 45.53 -0.62 1.10
C ASP A 46 46.31 -0.50 2.41
N HIS A 47 45.65 -0.77 3.55
CA HIS A 47 46.19 -0.66 4.89
C HIS A 47 46.89 0.69 5.15
N VAL A 48 46.25 1.79 4.82
CA VAL A 48 46.78 3.13 5.07
C VAL A 48 46.15 3.70 6.35
N GLU A 49 47.05 4.12 7.26
CA GLU A 49 46.72 4.89 8.45
C GLU A 49 46.94 6.37 8.12
N ALA A 50 45.88 7.15 8.11
CA ALA A 50 45.92 8.59 7.88
C ALA A 50 44.70 9.24 8.58
N ASP A 51 44.77 10.53 8.86
CA ASP A 51 43.62 11.29 9.39
C ASP A 51 42.54 11.44 8.34
N ALA A 52 42.93 11.66 7.09
CA ALA A 52 42.03 11.77 5.96
C ALA A 52 42.63 11.23 4.66
N LEU A 53 41.75 10.71 3.79
CA LEU A 53 42.06 10.38 2.41
C LEU A 53 41.17 11.25 1.50
N LEU A 54 41.79 12.13 0.76
CA LEU A 54 41.08 13.12 -0.08
C LEU A 54 41.45 12.91 -1.55
N VAL A 55 40.43 12.65 -2.39
CA VAL A 55 40.55 12.59 -3.86
C VAL A 55 39.75 13.72 -4.47
N VAL A 56 40.39 14.64 -5.15
CA VAL A 56 39.73 15.84 -5.68
C VAL A 56 40.09 16.10 -7.12
N ASN A 57 39.11 16.44 -7.92
CA ASN A 57 39.26 16.89 -9.31
C ASN A 57 40.17 15.96 -10.14
N SER A 58 40.02 14.65 -9.92
CA SER A 58 40.87 13.64 -10.54
C SER A 58 40.08 12.74 -11.48
N ARG A 59 40.81 12.20 -12.48
CA ARG A 59 40.30 11.16 -13.35
C ARG A 59 41.03 9.86 -13.04
N ILE A 60 40.30 8.87 -12.55
CA ILE A 60 40.88 7.60 -12.13
C ILE A 60 40.05 6.46 -12.75
N GLY A 61 40.64 5.60 -13.54
CA GLY A 61 39.97 4.45 -14.11
C GLY A 61 39.43 3.55 -12.99
N ARG A 62 40.31 2.96 -12.20
CA ARG A 62 39.92 2.12 -11.06
C ARG A 62 40.48 2.64 -9.74
N LEU A 63 39.60 3.02 -8.82
CA LEU A 63 39.97 3.40 -7.46
C LEU A 63 39.58 2.29 -6.48
N THR A 64 40.54 1.71 -5.78
CA THR A 64 40.33 0.71 -4.75
C THR A 64 40.91 1.17 -3.43
N ILE A 65 40.09 1.34 -2.40
CA ILE A 65 40.53 1.68 -1.05
C ILE A 65 40.14 0.52 -0.13
N ARG A 66 41.13 -0.04 0.56
CA ARG A 66 40.94 -1.16 1.48
C ARG A 66 41.57 -0.87 2.83
N ASN A 67 40.88 -1.31 3.89
CA ASN A 67 41.42 -1.30 5.24
C ASN A 67 42.02 0.06 5.67
N ALA A 68 41.38 1.16 5.26
CA ALA A 68 41.73 2.46 5.79
C ALA A 68 41.43 2.50 7.30
N SER A 69 42.25 3.21 8.08
CA SER A 69 42.06 3.28 9.53
C SER A 69 40.67 3.76 9.90
N MET A 70 40.16 3.36 11.07
CA MET A 70 38.81 3.74 11.50
C MET A 70 38.62 5.24 11.72
N GLY A 71 39.68 5.97 12.01
CA GLY A 71 39.67 7.43 12.14
C GLY A 71 39.76 8.14 10.80
N CYS A 72 40.13 7.46 9.73
CA CYS A 72 40.34 8.06 8.42
C CYS A 72 39.00 8.43 7.76
N GLU A 73 38.79 9.70 7.45
CA GLU A 73 37.69 10.16 6.61
C GLU A 73 38.07 10.02 5.13
N VAL A 74 37.36 9.18 4.41
CA VAL A 74 37.53 9.02 2.96
C VAL A 74 36.61 10.01 2.23
N THR A 75 37.19 10.99 1.57
CA THR A 75 36.46 12.03 0.84
C THR A 75 36.82 12.04 -0.63
N ILE A 76 35.91 11.82 -1.53
CA ILE A 76 36.10 11.85 -2.98
C ILE A 76 35.13 12.90 -3.56
N ILE A 77 35.69 13.93 -4.18
CA ILE A 77 34.94 15.09 -4.67
C ILE A 77 35.34 15.45 -6.11
N ASP A 78 34.37 15.90 -6.91
CA ASP A 78 34.58 16.46 -8.25
C ASP A 78 35.43 15.56 -9.18
N SER A 79 35.29 14.24 -9.04
CA SER A 79 36.15 13.29 -9.74
C SER A 79 35.36 12.38 -10.68
N ALA A 80 36.05 11.94 -11.75
CA ALA A 80 35.54 10.97 -12.69
C ALA A 80 36.24 9.64 -12.50
N LEU A 81 35.48 8.56 -12.34
CA LEU A 81 35.97 7.21 -12.09
C LEU A 81 35.28 6.25 -13.06
N ASP A 82 35.97 5.20 -13.49
CA ASP A 82 35.27 4.09 -14.15
C ASP A 82 34.70 3.14 -13.09
N PHE A 83 35.51 2.80 -12.08
CA PHE A 83 35.15 1.89 -11.00
C PHE A 83 35.63 2.40 -9.63
N LEU A 84 34.77 2.28 -8.61
CA LEU A 84 35.12 2.60 -7.22
C LEU A 84 34.80 1.41 -6.30
N ALA A 85 35.82 0.92 -5.60
CA ALA A 85 35.66 -0.08 -4.54
C ALA A 85 36.18 0.44 -3.20
N LEU A 86 35.32 0.42 -2.18
CA LEU A 86 35.62 0.77 -0.80
C LEU A 86 35.42 -0.44 0.09
N HIS A 87 36.43 -0.87 0.80
CA HIS A 87 36.39 -2.02 1.71
C HIS A 87 36.86 -1.62 3.11
N SER A 88 36.04 -1.87 4.11
CA SER A 88 36.39 -1.61 5.53
C SER A 88 36.90 -0.18 5.78
N CYS A 89 36.25 0.81 5.14
CA CYS A 89 36.54 2.21 5.33
C CYS A 89 35.75 2.79 6.50
N GLY A 90 36.28 3.86 7.12
CA GLY A 90 35.64 4.67 8.14
C GLY A 90 34.52 5.57 7.55
N GLN A 91 34.46 6.82 8.00
CA GLN A 91 33.51 7.78 7.42
C GLN A 91 33.85 8.02 5.95
N THR A 92 32.79 8.01 5.10
CA THR A 92 32.97 8.14 3.65
C THR A 92 32.04 9.21 3.10
N ARG A 93 32.60 10.13 2.31
CA ARG A 93 31.90 11.19 1.60
C ARG A 93 32.21 11.14 0.11
N LEU A 94 31.19 10.88 -0.69
CA LEU A 94 31.24 10.86 -2.15
C LEU A 94 30.40 12.02 -2.67
N GLU A 95 31.01 12.98 -3.36
CA GLU A 95 30.31 14.19 -3.75
C GLU A 95 30.65 14.61 -5.18
N ARG A 96 29.65 14.89 -5.99
CA ARG A 96 29.76 15.33 -7.39
C ARG A 96 30.64 14.40 -8.22
N LEU A 97 30.47 13.09 -8.06
CA LEU A 97 31.21 12.08 -8.81
C LEU A 97 30.49 11.69 -10.10
N ARG A 98 31.25 11.26 -11.04
CA ARG A 98 30.79 10.50 -12.20
C ARG A 98 31.50 9.15 -12.22
N VAL A 99 30.77 8.06 -12.00
CA VAL A 99 31.29 6.71 -12.03
C VAL A 99 30.61 5.93 -13.17
N GLU A 100 31.39 5.51 -14.15
CA GLU A 100 30.84 4.94 -15.38
C GLU A 100 30.33 3.49 -15.18
N GLU A 101 30.94 2.73 -14.27
CA GLU A 101 30.55 1.35 -14.02
C GLU A 101 29.87 1.20 -12.66
N LEU A 102 30.64 0.86 -11.63
CA LEU A 102 30.12 0.43 -10.33
C LEU A 102 30.78 1.19 -9.17
N VAL A 103 29.95 1.63 -8.23
CA VAL A 103 30.38 1.97 -6.87
C VAL A 103 30.06 0.79 -5.96
N GLN A 104 31.11 0.13 -5.47
CA GLN A 104 31.01 -1.00 -4.55
C GLN A 104 31.53 -0.65 -3.17
N ILE A 105 30.71 -0.77 -2.15
CA ILE A 105 31.06 -0.47 -0.77
C ILE A 105 30.81 -1.73 0.06
N ASN A 106 31.90 -2.30 0.58
CA ASN A 106 31.86 -3.55 1.33
C ASN A 106 32.38 -3.36 2.76
N ALA A 107 31.89 -4.16 3.69
CA ALA A 107 32.30 -4.18 5.08
C ALA A 107 32.27 -2.78 5.73
N LEU A 108 31.12 -2.15 5.70
CA LEU A 108 30.90 -0.79 6.17
C LEU A 108 31.22 -0.64 7.66
N ARG A 109 32.17 0.23 8.01
CA ARG A 109 32.57 0.53 9.40
C ARG A 109 32.12 1.90 9.88
N GLY A 110 32.01 2.88 8.97
CA GLY A 110 31.58 4.25 9.25
C GLY A 110 30.38 4.67 8.42
N SER A 111 29.90 5.87 8.67
CA SER A 111 28.75 6.43 7.92
C SER A 111 29.16 6.79 6.50
N ILE A 112 28.21 6.64 5.56
CA ILE A 112 28.39 7.02 4.15
C ILE A 112 27.46 8.17 3.82
N ARG A 113 28.01 9.16 3.12
CA ARG A 113 27.24 10.22 2.48
C ARG A 113 27.57 10.27 0.99
N ILE A 114 26.56 10.08 0.16
CA ILE A 114 26.67 10.19 -1.31
C ILE A 114 25.81 11.38 -1.73
N SER A 115 26.36 12.33 -2.45
CA SER A 115 25.62 13.52 -2.88
C SER A 115 25.96 13.96 -4.31
N ASN A 116 24.93 14.32 -5.06
CA ASN A 116 25.04 14.88 -6.43
C ASN A 116 25.92 14.02 -7.35
N THR A 117 25.75 12.71 -7.31
CA THR A 117 26.65 11.74 -7.96
C THR A 117 25.89 11.00 -9.07
N ARG A 118 26.61 10.65 -10.15
CA ARG A 118 26.09 9.82 -11.23
C ARG A 118 26.88 8.51 -11.28
N VAL A 119 26.17 7.38 -11.31
CA VAL A 119 26.76 6.04 -11.33
C VAL A 119 26.03 5.16 -12.36
N SER A 120 26.67 4.10 -12.83
CA SER A 120 25.91 3.02 -13.48
C SER A 120 25.16 2.22 -12.42
N SER A 121 25.89 1.65 -11.45
CA SER A 121 25.30 0.90 -10.35
C SER A 121 25.92 1.30 -9.01
N LEU A 122 25.15 1.18 -7.92
CA LEU A 122 25.61 1.35 -6.55
C LEU A 122 25.29 0.08 -5.74
N ALA A 123 26.30 -0.57 -5.21
CA ALA A 123 26.14 -1.72 -4.33
C ALA A 123 26.77 -1.42 -2.95
N VAL A 124 25.95 -1.46 -1.91
CA VAL A 124 26.39 -1.33 -0.50
C VAL A 124 26.13 -2.66 0.20
N ARG A 125 27.18 -3.30 0.68
CA ARG A 125 27.14 -4.59 1.39
C ARG A 125 27.94 -4.52 2.67
N SER A 126 27.47 -5.18 3.72
CA SER A 126 28.25 -5.34 4.94
C SER A 126 28.21 -6.79 5.36
N GLN A 127 29.35 -7.44 5.41
CA GLN A 127 29.44 -8.67 6.19
C GLN A 127 29.36 -8.26 7.67
N ALA A 128 28.39 -8.78 8.40
CA ALA A 128 28.16 -8.49 9.80
C ALA A 128 29.41 -8.87 10.66
N THR A 129 30.36 -7.97 10.77
CA THR A 129 31.40 -8.08 11.81
C THR A 129 30.78 -7.53 13.09
N GLY A 130 30.36 -8.44 13.98
CA GLY A 130 29.74 -8.13 15.28
C GLY A 130 30.62 -7.34 16.24
N GLY A 131 30.95 -6.10 15.89
CA GLY A 131 31.71 -5.17 16.71
C GLY A 131 30.80 -4.18 17.43
N ARG A 132 31.13 -3.84 18.68
CA ARG A 132 30.47 -2.85 19.54
C ARG A 132 30.60 -1.38 19.07
N LEU A 133 31.01 -1.16 17.84
CA LEU A 133 31.15 0.17 17.25
C LEU A 133 29.78 0.66 16.76
N GLY A 134 29.53 1.95 16.92
CA GLY A 134 28.25 2.58 16.53
C GLY A 134 27.83 2.18 15.12
N ARG A 135 26.52 1.94 14.95
CA ARG A 135 25.99 1.48 13.67
C ARG A 135 26.09 2.59 12.63
N PRO A 136 26.59 2.30 11.43
CA PRO A 136 26.78 3.29 10.40
C PRO A 136 25.43 3.83 9.88
N ARG A 137 25.46 5.05 9.36
CA ARG A 137 24.33 5.70 8.68
C ARG A 137 24.64 5.84 7.20
N VAL A 138 23.66 5.61 6.36
CA VAL A 138 23.78 5.80 4.91
C VAL A 138 22.86 6.94 4.49
N VAL A 139 23.42 7.96 3.87
CA VAL A 139 22.70 9.13 3.35
C VAL A 139 23.00 9.27 1.86
N VAL A 140 21.99 9.19 1.03
CA VAL A 140 22.07 9.31 -0.44
C VAL A 140 21.21 10.46 -0.89
N ARG A 141 21.79 11.48 -1.52
CA ARG A 141 21.08 12.66 -2.01
C ARG A 141 21.51 13.05 -3.41
N GLY A 142 20.55 13.34 -4.29
CA GLY A 142 20.86 13.75 -5.66
C GLY A 142 21.60 12.70 -6.48
N LEU A 143 21.37 11.40 -6.21
CA LEU A 143 22.00 10.30 -6.94
C LEU A 143 21.22 9.96 -8.21
N ARG A 144 21.93 9.76 -9.31
CA ARG A 144 21.38 9.26 -10.56
C ARG A 144 22.10 7.97 -10.94
N ALA A 145 21.41 6.85 -10.85
CA ALA A 145 21.91 5.54 -11.27
C ALA A 145 21.31 5.17 -12.64
N ARG A 146 22.10 4.54 -13.51
CA ARG A 146 21.66 4.07 -14.82
C ARG A 146 21.03 2.68 -14.78
N GLU A 147 21.45 1.87 -13.83
CA GLU A 147 21.04 0.47 -13.69
C GLU A 147 20.34 0.25 -12.36
N ASP A 148 21.08 0.11 -11.27
CA ASP A 148 20.49 -0.26 -9.98
C ASP A 148 21.18 0.39 -8.77
N ILE A 149 20.42 0.39 -7.68
CA ILE A 149 20.92 0.71 -6.34
C ILE A 149 20.57 -0.47 -5.43
N THR A 150 21.57 -1.11 -4.87
CA THR A 150 21.40 -2.29 -4.01
C THR A 150 22.02 -2.07 -2.63
N PHE A 151 21.21 -2.29 -1.60
CA PHE A 151 21.62 -2.40 -0.20
C PHE A 151 21.38 -3.83 0.26
N ASP A 152 22.44 -4.57 0.59
CA ASP A 152 22.34 -5.99 0.90
C ASP A 152 23.12 -6.35 2.17
N ASP A 153 22.47 -7.14 3.04
CA ASP A 153 23.02 -7.68 4.27
C ASP A 153 23.60 -6.61 5.22
N LEU A 154 22.82 -5.59 5.53
CA LEU A 154 23.23 -4.40 6.26
C LEU A 154 22.57 -4.30 7.64
N TRP A 155 23.34 -3.86 8.62
CA TRP A 155 22.83 -3.41 9.91
C TRP A 155 23.26 -1.97 10.16
N LEU A 156 22.33 -1.04 10.04
CA LEU A 156 22.56 0.39 10.02
C LEU A 156 21.75 1.11 11.11
N SER A 157 22.23 2.28 11.53
CA SER A 157 21.40 3.19 12.32
C SER A 157 20.25 3.74 11.49
N ALA A 158 20.52 4.23 10.28
CA ALA A 158 19.54 4.80 9.38
C ALA A 158 19.91 4.66 7.90
N ILE A 159 18.88 4.68 7.04
CA ILE A 159 19.01 4.95 5.60
C ILE A 159 18.13 6.17 5.28
N GLU A 160 18.76 7.18 4.67
CA GLU A 160 18.09 8.35 4.09
C GLU A 160 18.34 8.39 2.59
N ILE A 161 17.28 8.45 1.81
CA ILE A 161 17.30 8.56 0.36
C ILE A 161 16.53 9.83 -0.01
N ASP A 162 17.15 10.76 -0.74
CA ASP A 162 16.53 12.03 -1.10
C ASP A 162 16.95 12.44 -2.52
N ASP A 163 15.98 12.79 -3.37
CA ASP A 163 16.16 13.12 -4.78
C ASP A 163 17.00 12.08 -5.55
N VAL A 164 16.54 10.83 -5.56
CA VAL A 164 17.24 9.71 -6.21
C VAL A 164 16.48 9.23 -7.43
N GLU A 165 17.22 9.01 -8.53
CA GLU A 165 16.70 8.43 -9.76
C GLU A 165 17.45 7.16 -10.11
N THR A 166 16.72 6.06 -10.31
CA THR A 166 17.26 4.73 -10.60
C THR A 166 16.23 3.88 -11.34
N PRO A 167 16.63 2.98 -12.23
CA PRO A 167 15.72 1.95 -12.72
C PRO A 167 15.27 0.99 -11.62
N GLU A 168 16.19 0.51 -10.80
CA GLU A 168 15.89 -0.46 -9.74
C GLU A 168 16.47 -0.03 -8.39
N LEU A 169 15.67 -0.18 -7.32
CA LEU A 169 16.11 -0.05 -5.93
C LEU A 169 15.82 -1.34 -5.18
N THR A 170 16.86 -1.96 -4.64
CA THR A 170 16.77 -3.18 -3.85
C THR A 170 17.28 -2.98 -2.44
N LEU A 171 16.43 -3.29 -1.44
CA LEU A 171 16.78 -3.40 -0.02
C LEU A 171 16.63 -4.88 0.37
N GLN A 172 17.73 -5.57 0.61
CA GLN A 172 17.73 -7.00 0.93
C GLN A 172 18.42 -7.26 2.25
N ARG A 173 17.77 -7.96 3.18
CA ARG A 173 18.29 -8.28 4.51
C ARG A 173 18.88 -7.06 5.25
N VAL A 174 18.15 -5.97 5.25
CA VAL A 174 18.56 -4.71 5.88
C VAL A 174 17.88 -4.57 7.23
N ARG A 175 18.67 -4.26 8.27
CA ARG A 175 18.15 -3.94 9.60
C ARG A 175 18.48 -2.49 9.96
N LEU A 176 17.47 -1.76 10.39
CA LEU A 176 17.57 -0.36 10.77
C LEU A 176 17.17 -0.15 12.23
N ASP A 177 17.85 0.78 12.91
CA ASP A 177 17.48 1.22 14.26
C ASP A 177 16.59 2.46 14.24
N GLU A 178 16.70 3.28 13.20
CA GLU A 178 15.84 4.44 12.91
C GLU A 178 14.94 4.12 11.70
N PRO A 179 13.81 4.82 11.53
CA PRO A 179 12.94 4.64 10.38
C PRO A 179 13.65 4.86 9.04
N LEU A 180 13.34 4.04 8.04
CA LEU A 180 13.71 4.30 6.64
C LEU A 180 13.03 5.59 6.18
N ARG A 181 13.77 6.50 5.57
CA ARG A 181 13.25 7.72 4.94
C ARG A 181 13.68 7.81 3.50
N ALA A 182 12.73 7.71 2.61
CA ALA A 182 12.94 7.95 1.19
C ALA A 182 12.01 9.08 0.71
N ASN A 183 12.59 10.12 0.12
CA ASN A 183 11.85 11.25 -0.42
C ASN A 183 12.29 11.52 -1.86
N GLU A 184 11.36 11.89 -2.71
CA GLU A 184 11.60 12.19 -4.12
C GLU A 184 12.34 11.05 -4.88
N LEU A 185 12.00 9.80 -4.56
CA LEU A 185 12.52 8.64 -5.28
C LEU A 185 11.81 8.50 -6.64
N ARG A 186 12.56 8.47 -7.72
CA ARG A 186 12.08 8.20 -9.07
C ARG A 186 12.65 6.87 -9.55
N CYS A 187 11.83 5.84 -9.55
CA CYS A 187 12.22 4.51 -10.00
C CYS A 187 11.47 4.16 -11.28
N SER A 188 12.20 3.82 -12.35
CA SER A 188 11.57 3.53 -13.65
C SER A 188 11.14 2.07 -13.80
N GLU A 189 11.70 1.15 -13.03
CA GLU A 189 11.39 -0.28 -13.13
C GLU A 189 10.83 -0.84 -11.81
N THR A 190 11.67 -1.12 -10.82
CA THR A 190 11.22 -1.90 -9.66
C THR A 190 11.80 -1.38 -8.34
N VAL A 191 10.98 -1.36 -7.29
CA VAL A 191 11.45 -1.23 -5.91
C VAL A 191 11.22 -2.57 -5.20
N ARG A 192 12.32 -3.22 -4.76
CA ARG A 192 12.28 -4.48 -4.02
C ARG A 192 12.74 -4.29 -2.59
N VAL A 193 11.89 -4.67 -1.66
CA VAL A 193 12.20 -4.67 -0.22
C VAL A 193 12.02 -6.10 0.28
N ASN A 194 13.09 -6.77 0.67
CA ASN A 194 13.04 -8.14 1.15
C ASN A 194 13.87 -8.33 2.42
N GLY A 195 13.23 -8.73 3.51
CA GLY A 195 13.89 -8.91 4.81
C GLY A 195 14.30 -7.59 5.44
N LEU A 196 13.53 -6.51 5.25
CA LEU A 196 13.75 -5.24 5.92
C LEU A 196 13.20 -5.29 7.35
N VAL A 197 14.07 -5.03 8.32
CA VAL A 197 13.74 -4.95 9.75
C VAL A 197 13.84 -3.49 10.18
N ILE A 198 12.75 -2.92 10.65
CA ILE A 198 12.59 -1.50 11.00
C ILE A 198 12.13 -1.32 12.44
N PRO A 199 12.33 -0.13 13.06
CA PRO A 199 11.79 0.17 14.38
C PRO A 199 10.25 0.24 14.36
N ALA A 200 9.65 0.42 15.53
CA ALA A 200 8.20 0.55 15.68
C ALA A 200 7.64 1.86 15.10
N GLU A 201 8.50 2.83 14.81
CA GLU A 201 8.14 4.07 14.13
C GLU A 201 7.92 3.85 12.64
N ASP A 202 7.07 4.67 12.03
CA ASP A 202 6.72 4.54 10.64
C ASP A 202 7.92 4.86 9.71
N SER A 203 8.34 3.88 8.93
CA SER A 203 9.25 4.08 7.80
C SER A 203 8.48 4.68 6.63
N THR A 204 9.06 5.63 5.92
CA THR A 204 8.35 6.41 4.91
C THR A 204 9.02 6.43 3.55
N ILE A 205 8.20 6.33 2.51
CA ILE A 205 8.54 6.68 1.12
C ILE A 205 7.59 7.81 0.72
N SER A 206 8.11 8.99 0.46
CA SER A 206 7.29 10.18 0.22
C SER A 206 7.61 10.87 -1.11
N ASN A 207 6.61 11.56 -1.68
CA ASN A 207 6.72 12.37 -2.89
C ASN A 207 7.40 11.64 -4.06
N SER A 208 7.17 10.35 -4.18
CA SER A 208 7.95 9.45 -5.02
C SER A 208 7.11 8.92 -6.20
N THR A 209 7.81 8.46 -7.24
CA THR A 209 7.19 7.85 -8.41
C THR A 209 7.91 6.56 -8.77
N VAL A 210 7.18 5.43 -8.74
CA VAL A 210 7.68 4.13 -9.15
C VAL A 210 6.84 3.64 -10.33
N ARG A 211 7.43 3.61 -11.52
CA ARG A 211 6.73 3.22 -12.75
C ARG A 211 6.55 1.71 -12.90
N GLY A 212 7.20 0.92 -12.07
CA GLY A 212 7.07 -0.52 -12.01
C GLY A 212 6.49 -1.02 -10.69
N PRO A 213 6.66 -2.33 -10.39
CA PRO A 213 6.16 -2.91 -9.15
C PRO A 213 6.97 -2.46 -7.93
N VAL A 214 6.26 -2.28 -6.81
CA VAL A 214 6.83 -2.22 -5.47
C VAL A 214 6.54 -3.56 -4.80
N GLU A 215 7.58 -4.32 -4.53
CA GLU A 215 7.49 -5.62 -3.87
C GLU A 215 8.04 -5.52 -2.45
N VAL A 216 7.20 -5.77 -1.46
CA VAL A 216 7.59 -5.78 -0.04
C VAL A 216 7.43 -7.20 0.49
N ARG A 217 8.55 -7.84 0.83
CA ARG A 217 8.57 -9.19 1.38
C ARG A 217 9.29 -9.21 2.73
N ASN A 218 8.76 -9.97 3.68
CA ASN A 218 9.38 -10.19 4.98
C ASN A 218 9.74 -8.88 5.71
N LEU A 219 8.80 -7.93 5.76
CA LEU A 219 8.93 -6.73 6.56
C LEU A 219 8.81 -7.11 8.05
N GLY A 220 9.83 -6.82 8.84
CA GLY A 220 9.94 -7.19 10.25
C GLY A 220 10.16 -6.00 11.16
N LEU A 221 9.95 -6.22 12.47
CA LEU A 221 10.13 -5.22 13.52
C LEU A 221 11.45 -5.45 14.28
N CYS A 222 12.22 -4.39 14.50
CA CYS A 222 13.44 -4.42 15.30
C CYS A 222 13.09 -4.49 16.79
N GLY A 223 13.73 -5.41 17.55
CA GLY A 223 13.55 -5.52 19.00
C GLY A 223 12.37 -6.38 19.47
N SER A 224 11.73 -7.16 18.59
CA SER A 224 10.63 -8.07 18.94
C SER A 224 11.04 -9.31 19.79
N SER A 225 12.28 -9.35 20.30
CA SER A 225 12.72 -10.41 21.21
C SER A 225 12.13 -10.31 22.64
N ASP A 226 11.54 -9.15 23.00
CA ASP A 226 10.79 -9.01 24.23
C ASP A 226 9.37 -9.58 24.04
N SER A 227 9.17 -10.77 24.56
CA SER A 227 7.90 -11.56 24.51
C SER A 227 6.67 -10.86 25.07
N ASN A 228 6.79 -9.64 25.61
CA ASN A 228 5.69 -8.86 26.21
C ASN A 228 5.09 -7.78 25.28
N ARG A 229 5.61 -7.56 24.04
CA ARG A 229 5.01 -6.64 23.06
C ARG A 229 4.40 -7.39 21.90
N THR A 230 3.32 -8.11 22.17
CA THR A 230 2.58 -8.92 21.16
C THR A 230 1.89 -8.09 20.08
N ASP A 231 1.78 -6.77 20.23
CA ASP A 231 1.00 -5.90 19.33
C ASP A 231 1.85 -4.97 18.45
N ALA A 232 3.18 -5.06 18.51
CA ALA A 232 4.03 -4.21 17.69
C ALA A 232 4.08 -4.69 16.24
N THR A 233 3.73 -3.80 15.31
CA THR A 233 3.61 -4.07 13.89
C THR A 233 4.60 -3.23 13.11
N ALA A 234 5.35 -3.83 12.19
CA ALA A 234 6.23 -3.11 11.29
C ALA A 234 5.41 -2.28 10.29
N ARG A 235 5.73 -1.00 10.12
CA ARG A 235 4.96 -0.09 9.27
C ARG A 235 5.81 0.58 8.21
N LEU A 236 5.36 0.47 6.96
CA LEU A 236 5.91 1.20 5.82
C LEU A 236 4.82 2.09 5.22
N ALA A 237 5.00 3.39 5.28
CA ALA A 237 4.04 4.35 4.78
C ALA A 237 4.48 4.97 3.44
N LEU A 238 3.58 4.98 2.47
CA LEU A 238 3.72 5.68 1.20
C LEU A 238 2.93 6.98 1.29
N HIS A 239 3.61 8.13 1.23
CA HIS A 239 3.00 9.46 1.27
C HIS A 239 3.12 10.16 -0.08
N ASN A 240 2.01 10.63 -0.64
CA ASN A 240 1.99 11.35 -1.92
C ASN A 240 2.79 10.61 -3.01
N THR A 241 2.71 9.29 -3.03
CA THR A 241 3.56 8.43 -3.87
C THR A 241 2.71 7.72 -4.92
N THR A 242 3.20 7.71 -6.16
CA THR A 242 2.56 6.99 -7.25
C THR A 242 3.34 5.73 -7.56
N VAL A 243 2.68 4.57 -7.55
CA VAL A 243 3.26 3.28 -7.90
C VAL A 243 2.43 2.57 -8.97
N MET A 244 3.06 1.81 -9.84
CA MET A 244 2.33 1.04 -10.85
C MET A 244 1.62 -0.15 -10.21
N SER A 245 2.32 -0.94 -9.40
CA SER A 245 1.71 -2.02 -8.63
C SER A 245 2.37 -2.17 -7.27
N LEU A 246 1.64 -2.74 -6.33
CA LEU A 246 2.11 -2.96 -4.96
C LEU A 246 1.77 -4.38 -4.54
N ILE A 247 2.78 -5.14 -4.13
CA ILE A 247 2.65 -6.51 -3.66
C ILE A 247 3.30 -6.60 -2.28
N SER A 248 2.58 -7.19 -1.32
CA SER A 248 3.09 -7.38 0.04
C SER A 248 2.94 -8.84 0.49
N SER A 249 4.02 -9.37 1.06
CA SER A 249 4.01 -10.66 1.75
C SER A 249 4.92 -10.62 2.97
N SER A 250 4.44 -11.06 4.13
CA SER A 250 5.28 -11.14 5.34
C SER A 250 4.72 -12.19 6.28
N GLU A 251 5.59 -12.97 6.90
CA GLU A 251 5.23 -13.88 7.99
C GLU A 251 4.98 -13.11 9.29
N ALA A 252 5.74 -12.05 9.53
CA ALA A 252 5.54 -11.14 10.67
C ALA A 252 4.40 -10.13 10.40
N SER A 253 3.79 -9.64 11.49
CA SER A 253 2.76 -8.60 11.40
C SER A 253 3.33 -7.33 10.78
N SER A 254 2.81 -6.96 9.62
CA SER A 254 3.25 -5.78 8.89
C SER A 254 2.09 -5.02 8.26
N VAL A 255 2.22 -3.71 8.17
CA VAL A 255 1.25 -2.82 7.54
C VAL A 255 1.95 -1.93 6.52
N ILE A 256 1.38 -1.90 5.32
CA ILE A 256 1.75 -0.91 4.31
C ILE A 256 0.61 0.11 4.23
N SER A 257 0.93 1.35 4.61
CA SER A 257 -0.04 2.45 4.64
C SER A 257 0.10 3.32 3.39
N LEU A 258 -1.01 3.65 2.75
CA LEU A 258 -1.07 4.58 1.64
C LEU A 258 -1.76 5.86 2.13
N HIS A 259 -1.07 7.00 2.03
CA HIS A 259 -1.56 8.32 2.42
C HIS A 259 -1.41 9.28 1.24
N GLY A 260 -2.53 9.73 0.67
CA GLY A 260 -2.51 10.56 -0.52
C GLY A 260 -1.83 9.90 -1.73
N SER A 261 -1.71 8.58 -1.72
CA SER A 261 -0.92 7.83 -2.68
C SER A 261 -1.79 7.09 -3.70
N SER A 262 -1.24 6.80 -4.87
CA SER A 262 -1.96 6.09 -5.91
C SER A 262 -1.23 4.83 -6.40
N VAL A 263 -1.98 3.72 -6.49
CA VAL A 263 -1.58 2.52 -7.21
C VAL A 263 -2.29 2.56 -8.56
N THR A 264 -1.58 2.91 -9.62
CA THR A 264 -2.19 3.14 -10.95
C THR A 264 -2.58 1.86 -11.66
N GLY A 265 -1.90 0.76 -11.40
CA GLY A 265 -2.23 -0.57 -11.89
C GLY A 265 -2.84 -1.45 -10.80
N THR A 266 -2.14 -2.50 -10.38
CA THR A 266 -2.69 -3.54 -9.53
C THR A 266 -2.16 -3.49 -8.10
N LEU A 267 -3.06 -3.48 -7.12
CA LEU A 267 -2.76 -3.81 -5.73
C LEU A 267 -2.89 -5.33 -5.56
N GLY A 268 -1.76 -6.01 -5.33
CA GLY A 268 -1.73 -7.45 -5.05
C GLY A 268 -2.38 -7.76 -3.70
N LEU A 269 -2.90 -8.97 -3.52
CA LEU A 269 -3.41 -9.38 -2.22
C LEU A 269 -2.27 -9.49 -1.21
N PRO A 270 -2.45 -8.99 0.01
CA PRO A 270 -1.47 -9.19 1.05
C PRO A 270 -1.46 -10.68 1.44
N SER A 271 -0.28 -11.25 1.60
CA SER A 271 -0.12 -12.63 2.01
C SER A 271 0.60 -12.76 3.35
N GLY A 272 0.36 -13.85 4.06
CA GLY A 272 0.84 -14.04 5.43
C GLY A 272 0.14 -13.11 6.41
N SER A 273 0.91 -12.39 7.22
CA SER A 273 0.42 -11.44 8.24
C SER A 273 0.47 -9.98 7.79
N SER A 274 0.65 -9.72 6.49
CA SER A 274 0.65 -8.38 5.92
C SER A 274 -0.77 -7.83 5.78
N ARG A 275 -0.93 -6.51 5.96
CA ARG A 275 -2.19 -5.78 5.73
C ARG A 275 -1.92 -4.44 5.05
N TYR A 276 -2.94 -3.91 4.40
CA TYR A 276 -2.92 -2.54 3.86
C TYR A 276 -3.73 -1.59 4.74
N SER A 277 -3.30 -0.34 4.76
CA SER A 277 -4.08 0.79 5.30
C SER A 277 -4.27 1.81 4.18
N LEU A 278 -5.51 2.13 3.84
CA LEU A 278 -5.85 3.12 2.80
C LEU A 278 -6.58 4.29 3.44
N ASP A 279 -6.09 5.49 3.26
CA ASP A 279 -6.83 6.70 3.61
C ASP A 279 -7.83 7.11 2.52
N SER A 280 -8.64 8.13 2.81
CA SER A 280 -9.66 8.60 1.88
C SER A 280 -9.11 9.33 0.64
N SER A 281 -7.86 9.75 0.67
CA SER A 281 -7.17 10.45 -0.42
C SER A 281 -6.39 9.52 -1.33
N SER A 282 -6.26 8.25 -0.95
CA SER A 282 -5.54 7.24 -1.73
C SER A 282 -6.44 6.59 -2.78
N SER A 283 -5.86 6.22 -3.91
CA SER A 283 -6.55 5.57 -5.01
C SER A 283 -5.88 4.27 -5.45
N VAL A 284 -6.69 3.28 -5.82
CA VAL A 284 -6.21 2.00 -6.33
C VAL A 284 -6.86 1.74 -7.68
N GLY A 285 -6.03 1.56 -8.72
CA GLY A 285 -6.49 1.30 -10.06
C GLY A 285 -7.22 -0.02 -10.18
N ASP A 286 -6.62 -1.12 -9.77
CA ASP A 286 -7.24 -2.45 -9.70
C ASP A 286 -6.73 -3.20 -8.46
N MET A 287 -7.44 -4.24 -8.04
CA MET A 287 -7.00 -5.15 -6.99
C MET A 287 -6.95 -6.57 -7.54
N ASP A 288 -5.86 -7.28 -7.28
CA ASP A 288 -5.77 -8.67 -7.66
C ASP A 288 -6.62 -9.52 -6.71
N LEU A 289 -7.78 -9.96 -7.21
CA LEU A 289 -8.69 -10.86 -6.50
C LEU A 289 -8.56 -12.29 -7.05
N ALA A 290 -7.41 -12.65 -7.63
CA ALA A 290 -7.19 -13.95 -8.26
C ALA A 290 -7.50 -15.09 -7.28
N GLY A 291 -8.43 -15.96 -7.68
CA GLY A 291 -8.82 -17.14 -6.90
C GLY A 291 -9.80 -16.89 -5.75
N GLU A 292 -10.09 -15.66 -5.36
CA GLU A 292 -11.07 -15.38 -4.30
C GLU A 292 -12.50 -15.52 -4.85
N VAL A 293 -13.25 -16.45 -4.28
CA VAL A 293 -14.66 -16.67 -4.60
C VAL A 293 -15.52 -16.29 -3.41
N PHE A 294 -16.31 -15.24 -3.53
CA PHE A 294 -17.24 -14.80 -2.49
C PHE A 294 -18.65 -15.34 -2.75
N ARG A 295 -19.15 -16.15 -1.84
CA ARG A 295 -20.53 -16.68 -1.90
C ARG A 295 -21.54 -15.76 -1.26
N ASN A 296 -21.12 -14.94 -0.31
CA ASN A 296 -21.98 -14.02 0.44
C ASN A 296 -21.20 -12.80 0.96
N GLY A 297 -21.94 -11.79 1.44
CA GLY A 297 -21.36 -10.56 1.97
C GLY A 297 -20.45 -10.76 3.20
N THR A 298 -20.68 -11.79 4.01
CA THR A 298 -19.84 -12.10 5.18
C THR A 298 -18.42 -12.52 4.75
N GLN A 299 -18.30 -13.28 3.67
CA GLN A 299 -16.98 -13.67 3.14
C GLN A 299 -16.23 -12.47 2.57
N ILE A 300 -16.92 -11.55 1.89
CA ILE A 300 -16.31 -10.28 1.44
C ILE A 300 -15.83 -9.49 2.65
N LEU A 301 -16.61 -9.42 3.71
CA LEU A 301 -16.23 -8.71 4.92
C LEU A 301 -15.00 -9.31 5.60
N SER A 302 -14.99 -10.64 5.79
CA SER A 302 -13.84 -11.35 6.34
C SER A 302 -12.58 -11.19 5.48
N PHE A 303 -12.72 -11.13 4.15
CA PHE A 303 -11.64 -10.83 3.24
C PHE A 303 -11.09 -9.41 3.46
N LEU A 304 -11.98 -8.41 3.53
CA LEU A 304 -11.59 -7.03 3.79
C LEU A 304 -10.87 -6.87 5.14
N GLU A 305 -11.36 -7.51 6.20
CA GLU A 305 -10.76 -7.47 7.54
C GLU A 305 -9.40 -8.19 7.62
N ARG A 306 -9.17 -9.17 6.76
CA ARG A 306 -7.85 -9.82 6.64
C ARG A 306 -6.88 -8.98 5.84
N SER A 307 -7.34 -8.33 4.77
CA SER A 307 -6.49 -7.60 3.82
C SER A 307 -6.19 -6.17 4.25
N PHE A 308 -7.05 -5.56 5.04
CA PHE A 308 -6.93 -4.16 5.47
C PHE A 308 -6.94 -4.05 6.99
N THR A 309 -6.20 -3.08 7.52
CA THR A 309 -6.23 -2.75 8.95
C THR A 309 -7.56 -2.16 9.36
N GLU A 310 -8.12 -1.31 8.49
CA GLU A 310 -9.44 -0.73 8.62
C GLU A 310 -10.19 -0.82 7.29
N VAL A 311 -11.47 -1.13 7.36
CA VAL A 311 -12.31 -1.19 6.17
C VAL A 311 -12.85 0.22 5.87
N THR A 312 -11.99 1.04 5.29
CA THR A 312 -12.30 2.42 4.88
C THR A 312 -13.17 2.45 3.62
N ALA A 313 -13.75 3.62 3.31
CA ALA A 313 -14.47 3.83 2.07
C ALA A 313 -13.59 3.58 0.83
N ALA A 314 -12.31 3.96 0.89
CA ALA A 314 -11.33 3.73 -0.17
C ALA A 314 -11.07 2.23 -0.39
N ALA A 315 -10.94 1.44 0.68
CA ALA A 315 -10.78 -0.02 0.60
C ALA A 315 -12.02 -0.69 -0.02
N LEU A 316 -13.22 -0.29 0.41
CA LEU A 316 -14.49 -0.79 -0.15
C LEU A 316 -14.63 -0.46 -1.63
N GLU A 317 -14.31 0.77 -2.04
CA GLU A 317 -14.38 1.21 -3.44
C GLU A 317 -13.36 0.48 -4.31
N SER A 318 -12.14 0.25 -3.82
CA SER A 318 -11.10 -0.49 -4.54
C SER A 318 -11.56 -1.93 -4.84
N VAL A 319 -12.11 -2.63 -3.85
CA VAL A 319 -12.64 -3.99 -4.04
C VAL A 319 -13.87 -3.98 -4.94
N ARG A 320 -14.77 -2.99 -4.79
CA ARG A 320 -15.95 -2.84 -5.64
C ARG A 320 -15.57 -2.66 -7.12
N SER A 321 -14.61 -1.78 -7.39
CA SER A 321 -14.12 -1.52 -8.74
C SER A 321 -13.46 -2.76 -9.35
N ALA A 322 -12.66 -3.49 -8.58
CA ALA A 322 -12.02 -4.73 -9.02
C ALA A 322 -13.06 -5.83 -9.34
N LEU A 323 -14.10 -5.97 -8.54
CA LEU A 323 -15.21 -6.91 -8.80
C LEU A 323 -16.03 -6.52 -10.03
N ALA A 324 -16.29 -5.23 -10.21
CA ALA A 324 -17.04 -4.71 -11.36
C ALA A 324 -16.30 -4.97 -12.68
N ARG A 325 -14.98 -4.76 -12.73
CA ARG A 325 -14.15 -5.04 -13.91
C ARG A 325 -14.16 -6.52 -14.30
N ARG A 326 -14.37 -7.41 -13.34
CA ARG A 326 -14.46 -8.86 -13.56
C ARG A 326 -15.89 -9.34 -13.80
N ASN A 327 -16.84 -8.41 -14.05
CA ASN A 327 -18.27 -8.69 -14.24
C ASN A 327 -18.91 -9.47 -13.07
N ARG A 328 -18.36 -9.34 -11.86
CA ARG A 328 -18.90 -9.99 -10.65
C ARG A 328 -20.00 -9.14 -10.00
N ASN A 329 -21.04 -8.86 -10.77
CA ASN A 329 -22.09 -7.89 -10.41
C ASN A 329 -22.83 -8.24 -9.11
N ARG A 330 -22.98 -9.53 -8.80
CA ARG A 330 -23.63 -9.98 -7.56
C ARG A 330 -22.81 -9.54 -6.32
N GLU A 331 -21.51 -9.73 -6.36
CA GLU A 331 -20.60 -9.35 -5.28
C GLU A 331 -20.48 -7.84 -5.15
N VAL A 332 -20.54 -7.12 -6.27
CA VAL A 332 -20.60 -5.64 -6.27
C VAL A 332 -21.86 -5.14 -5.54
N ASP A 333 -23.02 -5.75 -5.80
CA ASP A 333 -24.26 -5.40 -5.13
C ASP A 333 -24.23 -5.72 -3.62
N GLU A 334 -23.65 -6.87 -3.23
CA GLU A 334 -23.46 -7.24 -1.83
C GLU A 334 -22.52 -6.26 -1.11
N LEU A 335 -21.42 -5.88 -1.73
CA LEU A 335 -20.45 -4.93 -1.19
C LEU A 335 -21.07 -3.53 -1.04
N TYR A 336 -21.84 -3.08 -2.04
CA TYR A 336 -22.58 -1.82 -1.96
C TYR A 336 -23.56 -1.83 -0.78
N TYR A 337 -24.30 -2.93 -0.61
CA TYR A 337 -25.22 -3.08 0.51
C TYR A 337 -24.49 -2.98 1.87
N LEU A 338 -23.37 -3.66 2.02
CA LEU A 338 -22.55 -3.62 3.23
C LEU A 338 -21.99 -2.22 3.52
N ALA A 339 -21.50 -1.53 2.48
CA ALA A 339 -20.98 -0.16 2.61
C ALA A 339 -22.09 0.78 3.11
N ARG A 340 -23.27 0.74 2.50
CA ARG A 340 -24.42 1.57 2.92
C ARG A 340 -24.91 1.23 4.33
N GLN A 341 -24.88 -0.03 4.70
CA GLN A 341 -25.25 -0.45 6.06
C GLN A 341 -24.29 0.13 7.11
N ARG A 342 -22.98 0.15 6.84
CA ARG A 342 -21.97 0.75 7.73
C ARG A 342 -22.12 2.26 7.80
N GLU A 343 -22.28 2.94 6.68
CA GLU A 343 -22.53 4.37 6.63
C GLU A 343 -23.76 4.75 7.47
N ALA A 344 -24.87 4.02 7.27
CA ALA A 344 -26.11 4.27 8.02
C ALA A 344 -25.95 3.98 9.53
N ALA A 345 -25.14 2.98 9.91
CA ALA A 345 -24.87 2.66 11.30
C ALA A 345 -24.07 3.76 12.03
N ALA A 346 -23.26 4.53 11.31
CA ALA A 346 -22.48 5.66 11.83
C ALA A 346 -23.29 6.96 11.99
N LEU A 347 -24.54 7.02 11.47
CA LEU A 347 -25.38 8.22 11.54
C LEU A 347 -26.01 8.40 12.92
N PRO A 348 -26.44 9.64 13.27
CA PRO A 348 -27.25 9.92 14.45
C PRO A 348 -28.51 9.05 14.54
N PRO A 349 -29.07 8.77 15.74
CA PRO A 349 -30.06 7.72 15.98
C PRO A 349 -31.29 7.80 15.06
N LEU A 350 -31.86 8.99 14.83
CA LEU A 350 -33.02 9.15 13.94
C LEU A 350 -32.69 8.81 12.49
N ARG A 351 -31.59 9.34 11.96
CA ARG A 351 -31.13 9.07 10.57
C ARG A 351 -30.66 7.62 10.42
N ARG A 352 -30.07 7.04 11.46
CA ARG A 352 -29.72 5.63 11.54
C ARG A 352 -30.95 4.74 11.43
N THR A 353 -32.03 5.03 12.15
CA THR A 353 -33.27 4.25 12.09
C THR A 353 -33.88 4.32 10.69
N ILE A 354 -33.95 5.50 10.08
CA ILE A 354 -34.44 5.66 8.70
C ILE A 354 -33.51 4.91 7.72
N GLY A 355 -32.20 5.08 7.84
CA GLY A 355 -31.21 4.43 6.98
C GLY A 355 -31.28 2.91 7.07
N LEU A 356 -31.16 2.34 8.26
CA LEU A 356 -31.15 0.89 8.46
C LEU A 356 -32.54 0.26 8.31
N GLY A 357 -33.58 0.91 8.86
CA GLY A 357 -34.95 0.39 8.84
C GLY A 357 -35.60 0.53 7.47
N ILE A 358 -35.78 1.74 6.97
CA ILE A 358 -36.51 1.99 5.72
C ILE A 358 -35.63 1.70 4.51
N LEU A 359 -34.48 2.38 4.37
CA LEU A 359 -33.66 2.22 3.17
C LEU A 359 -33.01 0.85 3.08
N GLY A 360 -32.51 0.31 4.18
CA GLY A 360 -31.85 -1.00 4.23
C GLY A 360 -32.83 -2.16 4.34
N GLY A 361 -33.71 -2.14 5.36
CA GLY A 361 -34.63 -3.22 5.68
C GLY A 361 -35.77 -3.34 4.67
N VAL A 362 -36.41 -2.22 4.34
CA VAL A 362 -37.59 -2.17 3.45
C VAL A 362 -37.18 -2.11 1.97
N LEU A 363 -36.34 -1.15 1.60
CA LEU A 363 -36.01 -0.90 0.18
C LEU A 363 -34.77 -1.68 -0.31
N GLY A 364 -34.03 -2.32 0.60
CA GLY A 364 -32.83 -3.09 0.24
C GLY A 364 -31.74 -2.27 -0.44
N TRP A 365 -31.67 -0.95 -0.16
CA TRP A 365 -30.78 0.02 -0.82
C TRP A 365 -30.85 0.00 -2.35
N GLY A 366 -31.96 -0.46 -2.94
CA GLY A 366 -32.13 -0.56 -4.40
C GLY A 366 -31.30 -1.67 -5.08
N VAL A 367 -30.72 -2.62 -4.31
CA VAL A 367 -29.94 -3.74 -4.86
C VAL A 367 -30.50 -5.12 -4.49
N ARG A 368 -31.22 -5.24 -3.38
CA ARG A 368 -31.83 -6.48 -2.90
C ARG A 368 -33.32 -6.50 -3.14
N ALA A 369 -33.75 -7.03 -4.29
CA ALA A 369 -35.19 -7.14 -4.64
C ALA A 369 -35.99 -7.96 -3.61
N ARG A 370 -35.32 -8.87 -2.87
CA ARG A 370 -36.00 -9.70 -1.85
C ARG A 370 -36.57 -8.89 -0.69
N ASN A 371 -36.01 -7.74 -0.34
CA ASN A 371 -36.51 -6.93 0.76
C ASN A 371 -37.86 -6.25 0.42
N PRO A 372 -37.98 -5.45 -0.67
CA PRO A 372 -39.26 -4.91 -1.05
C PRO A 372 -40.30 -6.00 -1.39
N ALA A 373 -39.89 -7.15 -1.95
CA ALA A 373 -40.78 -8.27 -2.19
C ALA A 373 -41.34 -8.87 -0.89
N ARG A 374 -40.55 -8.96 0.17
CA ARG A 374 -41.04 -9.39 1.48
C ARG A 374 -42.04 -8.38 2.07
N VAL A 375 -41.76 -7.09 1.96
CA VAL A 375 -42.65 -6.05 2.46
C VAL A 375 -43.97 -6.10 1.70
N LEU A 376 -43.95 -6.29 0.38
CA LEU A 376 -45.13 -6.48 -0.43
C LEU A 376 -45.91 -7.71 0.02
N ALA A 377 -45.26 -8.86 0.19
CA ALA A 377 -45.94 -10.08 0.64
C ALA A 377 -46.59 -9.94 2.04
N VAL A 378 -45.82 -9.36 3.00
CA VAL A 378 -46.35 -9.07 4.35
C VAL A 378 -47.51 -8.07 4.29
N GLY A 379 -47.41 -7.04 3.44
CA GLY A 379 -48.46 -6.06 3.22
C GLY A 379 -49.75 -6.72 2.70
N VAL A 380 -49.67 -7.59 1.72
CA VAL A 380 -50.80 -8.37 1.21
C VAL A 380 -51.47 -9.20 2.31
N VAL A 381 -50.64 -9.93 3.10
CA VAL A 381 -51.17 -10.77 4.18
C VAL A 381 -51.85 -9.93 5.25
N LEU A 382 -51.20 -8.88 5.74
CA LEU A 382 -51.80 -8.01 6.76
C LEU A 382 -53.08 -7.32 6.29
N THR A 383 -53.10 -6.83 5.04
CA THR A 383 -54.27 -6.22 4.45
C THR A 383 -55.41 -7.24 4.31
N GLY A 384 -55.09 -8.46 3.86
CA GLY A 384 -56.07 -9.54 3.75
C GLY A 384 -56.72 -9.92 5.09
N VAL A 385 -55.86 -10.06 6.14
CA VAL A 385 -56.35 -10.32 7.51
C VAL A 385 -57.20 -9.14 8.02
N MET A 386 -56.77 -7.91 7.81
CA MET A 386 -57.48 -6.71 8.25
C MET A 386 -58.83 -6.59 7.56
N LEU A 387 -58.93 -6.79 6.24
CA LEU A 387 -60.19 -6.77 5.49
C LEU A 387 -61.14 -7.88 5.94
N HIS A 388 -60.59 -9.06 6.26
CA HIS A 388 -61.37 -10.19 6.76
C HIS A 388 -61.94 -9.92 8.15
N LEU A 389 -61.09 -9.56 9.12
CA LEU A 389 -61.51 -9.31 10.52
C LEU A 389 -62.48 -8.13 10.66
N ALA A 390 -62.31 -7.09 9.84
CA ALA A 390 -63.18 -5.93 9.84
C ALA A 390 -64.51 -6.18 9.06
N GLY A 391 -64.69 -7.33 8.41
CA GLY A 391 -65.84 -7.60 7.56
C GLY A 391 -66.06 -6.57 6.47
N ALA A 392 -64.94 -5.99 5.95
CA ALA A 392 -64.94 -4.84 5.04
C ALA A 392 -65.39 -5.19 3.62
N VAL A 393 -65.35 -6.48 3.24
CA VAL A 393 -65.73 -6.97 1.91
C VAL A 393 -67.24 -7.17 1.85
N ARG A 394 -67.88 -6.72 0.78
CA ARG A 394 -69.31 -6.97 0.53
C ARG A 394 -69.56 -8.45 0.26
N GLU A 395 -70.49 -9.04 1.03
CA GLU A 395 -70.93 -10.39 0.78
C GLU A 395 -71.87 -10.40 -0.45
N PRO A 396 -71.58 -11.19 -1.49
CA PRO A 396 -72.54 -11.50 -2.48
C PRO A 396 -73.59 -12.44 -1.86
N GLY A 397 -74.80 -12.01 -1.74
CA GLY A 397 -75.90 -12.75 -1.07
C GLY A 397 -75.93 -14.22 -1.45
N ARG A 398 -75.96 -15.07 -0.45
CA ARG A 398 -76.19 -16.50 -0.23
C ARG A 398 -74.94 -17.30 0.20
N ASP A 399 -75.05 -17.87 1.40
CA ASP A 399 -74.42 -19.05 1.92
C ASP A 399 -72.88 -19.26 1.56
N LEU A 400 -72.09 -18.27 1.82
CA LEU A 400 -70.61 -18.45 1.74
C LEU A 400 -70.04 -18.84 3.10
N THR A 401 -69.29 -19.92 3.13
CA THR A 401 -68.50 -20.32 4.33
C THR A 401 -67.46 -19.28 4.67
N ASP A 402 -67.12 -19.11 5.94
CA ASP A 402 -66.05 -18.17 6.40
C ASP A 402 -64.76 -18.29 5.59
N LEU A 403 -64.43 -19.46 5.09
CA LEU A 403 -63.27 -19.71 4.26
C LEU A 403 -63.37 -19.02 2.88
N THR A 404 -64.54 -18.88 2.29
CA THR A 404 -64.75 -18.20 1.02
C THR A 404 -64.70 -16.68 1.17
N VAL A 405 -65.13 -16.14 2.30
CA VAL A 405 -65.03 -14.70 2.64
C VAL A 405 -63.58 -14.36 2.91
N ALA A 406 -62.85 -15.20 3.65
CA ALA A 406 -61.40 -15.05 3.87
C ALA A 406 -60.67 -15.06 2.52
N GLY A 407 -60.93 -16.03 1.64
CA GLY A 407 -60.33 -16.12 0.32
C GLY A 407 -60.50 -14.86 -0.51
N LYS A 408 -61.74 -14.30 -0.53
CA LYS A 408 -62.03 -13.02 -1.22
C LYS A 408 -61.23 -11.85 -0.62
N SER A 409 -61.13 -11.75 0.69
CA SER A 409 -60.36 -10.70 1.36
C SER A 409 -58.86 -10.73 0.97
N PHE A 410 -58.29 -11.90 0.85
CA PHE A 410 -56.89 -12.06 0.39
C PHE A 410 -56.70 -11.79 -1.09
N VAL A 411 -57.64 -12.24 -1.94
CA VAL A 411 -57.62 -11.92 -3.38
C VAL A 411 -57.74 -10.41 -3.60
N LEU A 412 -58.65 -9.74 -2.87
CA LEU A 412 -58.78 -8.30 -2.93
C LEU A 412 -57.52 -7.59 -2.45
N ALA A 413 -56.94 -8.02 -1.32
CA ALA A 413 -55.68 -7.49 -0.84
C ALA A 413 -54.57 -7.63 -1.88
N LEU A 414 -54.42 -8.80 -2.50
CA LEU A 414 -53.45 -9.05 -3.55
C LEU A 414 -53.66 -8.13 -4.75
N ALA A 415 -54.90 -7.98 -5.18
CA ALA A 415 -55.23 -7.12 -6.29
C ALA A 415 -54.94 -5.63 -6.01
N LEU A 416 -55.24 -5.14 -4.81
CA LEU A 416 -54.91 -3.79 -4.38
C LEU A 416 -53.38 -3.56 -4.39
N TRP A 417 -52.58 -4.47 -3.81
CA TRP A 417 -51.14 -4.34 -3.76
C TRP A 417 -50.43 -4.51 -5.11
N LEU A 418 -50.97 -5.32 -6.03
CA LEU A 418 -50.47 -5.49 -7.38
C LEU A 418 -51.07 -4.50 -8.40
N ASN A 419 -52.02 -3.68 -7.98
CA ASN A 419 -52.79 -2.77 -8.84
C ASN A 419 -53.46 -3.50 -10.04
N VAL A 420 -53.99 -4.67 -9.77
CA VAL A 420 -54.67 -5.48 -10.80
C VAL A 420 -56.17 -5.38 -10.61
N GLY A 421 -56.87 -4.79 -11.58
CA GLY A 421 -58.34 -4.70 -11.60
C GLY A 421 -58.89 -3.33 -11.23
N THR A 422 -59.67 -2.77 -12.17
CA THR A 422 -60.18 -1.40 -12.09
C THR A 422 -61.55 -1.25 -11.38
N GLY A 423 -62.16 -2.34 -10.90
CA GLY A 423 -63.50 -2.31 -10.28
C GLY A 423 -63.54 -2.57 -8.76
N MET A 424 -62.41 -2.72 -8.10
CA MET A 424 -62.27 -3.24 -6.74
C MET A 424 -62.77 -2.34 -5.59
N PRO A 425 -62.72 -0.99 -5.66
CA PRO A 425 -63.33 -0.16 -4.61
C PRO A 425 -64.83 -0.37 -4.41
N SER A 426 -65.55 -0.85 -5.44
CA SER A 426 -66.99 -1.13 -5.37
C SER A 426 -67.33 -2.38 -4.52
N GLU A 427 -66.37 -3.23 -4.25
CA GLU A 427 -66.53 -4.41 -3.40
C GLU A 427 -66.32 -4.11 -1.89
N LEU A 428 -65.91 -2.88 -1.52
CA LEU A 428 -65.80 -2.45 -0.14
C LEU A 428 -67.09 -1.83 0.38
N LYS A 429 -67.39 -2.11 1.67
CA LYS A 429 -68.65 -1.72 2.30
C LYS A 429 -68.78 -0.22 2.56
N THR A 430 -67.69 0.49 2.83
CA THR A 430 -67.73 1.91 3.19
C THR A 430 -66.72 2.76 2.42
N ALA A 431 -66.98 4.07 2.34
CA ALA A 431 -66.06 5.03 1.70
C ALA A 431 -64.66 5.10 2.38
N GLU A 432 -64.62 4.88 3.69
CA GLU A 432 -63.35 4.88 4.47
C GLU A 432 -62.44 3.72 4.02
N TRP A 433 -63.00 2.54 3.82
CA TRP A 433 -62.27 1.38 3.29
C TRP A 433 -61.81 1.63 1.85
N SER A 434 -62.58 2.35 1.07
CA SER A 434 -62.18 2.74 -0.30
C SER A 434 -60.99 3.72 -0.28
N ALA A 435 -60.96 4.68 0.68
CA ALA A 435 -59.83 5.59 0.84
C ALA A 435 -58.55 4.85 1.28
N LEU A 436 -58.69 3.89 2.21
CA LEU A 436 -57.57 3.04 2.62
C LEU A 436 -57.07 2.16 1.46
N ALA A 437 -57.98 1.67 0.63
CA ALA A 437 -57.62 0.88 -0.56
C ALA A 437 -56.73 1.67 -1.54
N VAL A 438 -57.01 2.96 -1.75
CA VAL A 438 -56.15 3.84 -2.57
C VAL A 438 -54.73 3.92 -1.99
N SER A 439 -54.60 4.02 -0.67
CA SER A 439 -53.30 4.05 0.01
C SER A 439 -52.53 2.73 -0.16
N PHE A 440 -53.19 1.59 -0.04
CA PHE A 440 -52.59 0.28 -0.28
C PHE A 440 -52.16 0.10 -1.74
N THR A 441 -52.98 0.55 -2.69
CA THR A 441 -52.64 0.51 -4.11
C THR A 441 -51.42 1.39 -4.41
N ALA A 442 -51.34 2.60 -3.86
CA ALA A 442 -50.20 3.48 -4.04
C ALA A 442 -48.90 2.86 -3.47
N ALA A 443 -48.98 2.28 -2.27
CA ALA A 443 -47.85 1.56 -1.68
C ALA A 443 -47.45 0.35 -2.53
N GLY A 444 -48.40 -0.43 -2.99
CA GLY A 444 -48.18 -1.58 -3.84
C GLY A 444 -47.47 -1.23 -5.17
N MET A 445 -47.95 -0.16 -5.83
CA MET A 445 -47.33 0.36 -7.05
C MET A 445 -45.87 0.76 -6.82
N LEU A 446 -45.58 1.44 -5.71
CA LEU A 446 -44.24 1.86 -5.35
C LEU A 446 -43.31 0.62 -5.20
N PHE A 447 -43.72 -0.38 -4.43
CA PHE A 447 -42.93 -1.59 -4.22
C PHE A 447 -42.79 -2.43 -5.48
N THR A 448 -43.84 -2.59 -6.28
CA THR A 448 -43.78 -3.31 -7.55
C THR A 448 -42.83 -2.63 -8.55
N THR A 449 -42.92 -1.31 -8.69
CA THR A 449 -42.04 -0.53 -9.56
C THR A 449 -40.57 -0.67 -9.11
N LEU A 450 -40.34 -0.61 -7.80
CA LEU A 450 -39.00 -0.79 -7.24
C LEU A 450 -38.43 -2.19 -7.53
N ILE A 451 -39.23 -3.25 -7.33
CA ILE A 451 -38.87 -4.62 -7.63
C ILE A 451 -38.49 -4.79 -9.10
N VAL A 452 -39.38 -4.31 -9.99
CA VAL A 452 -39.19 -4.36 -11.45
C VAL A 452 -37.90 -3.60 -11.83
N GLY A 453 -37.70 -2.41 -11.30
CA GLY A 453 -36.48 -1.61 -11.55
C GLY A 453 -35.19 -2.34 -11.13
N ILE A 454 -35.21 -2.99 -9.97
CA ILE A 454 -34.06 -3.78 -9.50
C ILE A 454 -33.83 -5.02 -10.40
N VAL A 455 -34.88 -5.70 -10.82
CA VAL A 455 -34.81 -6.88 -11.69
C VAL A 455 -34.29 -6.50 -13.08
N ILE A 456 -34.84 -5.44 -13.69
CA ILE A 456 -34.36 -4.93 -14.98
C ILE A 456 -32.87 -4.56 -14.90
N ARG A 457 -32.46 -3.82 -13.87
CA ARG A 457 -31.07 -3.46 -13.65
C ARG A 457 -30.15 -4.70 -13.61
N LYS A 458 -30.63 -5.82 -13.02
CA LYS A 458 -29.84 -7.08 -12.96
C LYS A 458 -29.83 -7.85 -14.28
N LEU A 459 -30.86 -7.70 -15.12
CA LEU A 459 -30.91 -8.35 -16.43
C LEU A 459 -30.11 -7.62 -17.49
N VAL A 460 -29.97 -6.30 -17.37
CA VAL A 460 -29.24 -5.44 -18.33
C VAL A 460 -27.73 -5.37 -18.03
N ARG A 461 -27.29 -5.76 -16.83
CA ARG A 461 -25.89 -5.87 -16.45
C ARG A 461 -25.30 -7.23 -16.77
#